data_0f3106e4e245175f1012ca7766e18054
#
_entry.id   0f3106e4e245175f1012ca7766e18054
#
_cell.length_a   1.000
_cell.length_b   1.000
_cell.length_c   1.000
_cell.angle_alpha   90.00
_cell.angle_beta   90.00
_cell.angle_gamma   90.00
#
_symmetry.space_group_name_H-M   'P 1'
#
loop_
_entity.id
_entity.type
_entity.pdbx_description
1 polymer ?
#
loop_
_entity_poly.entity_id
_entity_poly.type
_entity_poly.pdbx_seq_one_letter_code
_entity_poly.pdbx_strand_id
1 'polypeptide(L)'
;MVPRYLPTFLEQETLFDSLQKASQRVQGGMLLDIGCGDKPYAHLFPQVARYVGIDLPPPAGVSRHADVWASGLRLPFATQSFQAVLCAQVLEHVSRPELLLVEAFRVLKDEGRIILTAPQTWGLHEEPQDYYRFTRYGLQYLLESCGFVIESIQARGGAFRMMGQTFLNTLYLRNQIPRLTPGLRAFNRTWNSLFAYLDQRWPWEKDTLGYVACAVHPRKTSRRGGE
;
A
#
# COMPACT_ATOMS: atom_id res chain seq x y z
N MET A 1 -15.28 -1.95 -8.12
CA MET A 1 -15.70 -2.77 -6.93
C MET A 1 -15.13 -4.17 -7.09
N VAL A 2 -14.40 -4.67 -6.08
CA VAL A 2 -13.79 -6.02 -6.09
C VAL A 2 -14.89 -7.09 -6.01
N PRO A 3 -14.90 -8.09 -6.89
CA PRO A 3 -15.92 -9.15 -6.85
C PRO A 3 -15.77 -10.05 -5.62
N ARG A 4 -16.85 -10.26 -4.85
CA ARG A 4 -16.85 -11.07 -3.62
C ARG A 4 -16.52 -12.55 -3.81
N TYR A 5 -16.56 -13.07 -5.02
CA TYR A 5 -16.18 -14.46 -5.30
C TYR A 5 -14.67 -14.68 -5.46
N LEU A 6 -13.85 -13.60 -5.48
CA LEU A 6 -12.41 -13.73 -5.57
C LEU A 6 -11.82 -14.23 -4.24
N PRO A 7 -10.83 -15.13 -4.26
CA PRO A 7 -10.14 -15.58 -3.05
C PRO A 7 -9.46 -14.47 -2.28
N THR A 8 -9.03 -13.42 -2.97
CA THR A 8 -8.31 -12.25 -2.41
C THR A 8 -9.24 -11.08 -2.06
N PHE A 9 -10.56 -11.29 -2.04
CA PHE A 9 -11.55 -10.23 -1.86
C PHE A 9 -11.36 -9.43 -0.58
N LEU A 10 -11.18 -10.11 0.58
CA LEU A 10 -11.13 -9.44 1.89
C LEU A 10 -9.92 -8.51 1.99
N GLU A 11 -8.80 -8.91 1.40
CA GLU A 11 -7.60 -8.08 1.33
C GLU A 11 -7.79 -6.92 0.34
N GLN A 12 -8.18 -7.22 -0.90
CA GLN A 12 -8.30 -6.21 -1.95
C GLN A 12 -9.37 -5.15 -1.63
N GLU A 13 -10.53 -5.56 -1.08
CA GLU A 13 -11.58 -4.60 -0.67
C GLU A 13 -11.03 -3.61 0.36
N THR A 14 -10.36 -4.10 1.42
CA THR A 14 -9.80 -3.23 2.47
C THR A 14 -8.70 -2.33 1.94
N LEU A 15 -7.88 -2.83 1.01
CA LEU A 15 -6.82 -2.05 0.38
C LEU A 15 -7.39 -0.91 -0.46
N PHE A 16 -8.33 -1.20 -1.37
CA PHE A 16 -8.98 -0.18 -2.19
C PHE A 16 -9.73 0.86 -1.36
N ASP A 17 -10.52 0.42 -0.38
CA ASP A 17 -11.27 1.33 0.51
C ASP A 17 -10.34 2.27 1.29
N SER A 18 -9.22 1.72 1.79
CA SER A 18 -8.22 2.50 2.53
C SER A 18 -7.53 3.52 1.63
N LEU A 19 -7.12 3.11 0.43
CA LEU A 19 -6.49 4.01 -0.55
C LEU A 19 -7.47 5.07 -1.06
N GLN A 20 -8.73 4.72 -1.28
CA GLN A 20 -9.77 5.67 -1.69
C GLN A 20 -9.99 6.75 -0.63
N LYS A 21 -10.03 6.38 0.65
CA LYS A 21 -10.13 7.35 1.75
C LYS A 21 -8.88 8.23 1.84
N ALA A 22 -7.70 7.62 1.72
CA ALA A 22 -6.42 8.33 1.79
C ALA A 22 -6.24 9.29 0.60
N SER A 23 -6.70 8.92 -0.59
CA SER A 23 -6.57 9.73 -1.81
C SER A 23 -7.27 11.09 -1.70
N GLN A 24 -8.34 11.20 -0.89
CA GLN A 24 -9.06 12.45 -0.66
C GLN A 24 -8.21 13.54 0.00
N ARG A 25 -7.11 13.14 0.64
CA ARG A 25 -6.15 14.06 1.28
C ARG A 25 -5.13 14.67 0.31
N VAL A 26 -5.08 14.15 -0.93
CA VAL A 26 -4.17 14.63 -1.98
C VAL A 26 -4.94 15.57 -2.89
N GLN A 27 -4.41 16.77 -3.11
CA GLN A 27 -5.05 17.77 -3.98
C GLN A 27 -4.02 18.37 -4.93
N GLY A 28 -4.31 18.34 -6.23
CA GLY A 28 -3.47 18.93 -7.27
C GLY A 28 -2.05 18.38 -7.34
N GLY A 29 -1.20 19.04 -8.10
CA GLY A 29 0.22 18.70 -8.21
C GLY A 29 0.51 17.35 -8.85
N MET A 30 1.77 16.89 -8.74
CA MET A 30 2.20 15.59 -9.24
C MET A 30 2.21 14.56 -8.13
N LEU A 31 1.76 13.32 -8.45
CA LEU A 31 1.86 12.16 -7.59
C LEU A 31 2.88 11.18 -8.18
N LEU A 32 3.78 10.68 -7.33
CA LEU A 32 4.68 9.57 -7.64
C LEU A 32 4.14 8.28 -7.04
N ASP A 33 3.97 7.24 -7.86
CA ASP A 33 3.63 5.89 -7.41
C ASP A 33 4.88 5.00 -7.50
N ILE A 34 5.39 4.61 -6.34
CA ILE A 34 6.58 3.76 -6.22
C ILE A 34 6.15 2.30 -6.17
N GLY A 35 6.66 1.47 -7.10
CA GLY A 35 6.21 0.10 -7.30
C GLY A 35 4.83 0.05 -7.93
N CYS A 36 4.64 0.83 -8.98
CA CYS A 36 3.31 1.10 -9.55
C CYS A 36 2.66 -0.10 -10.25
N GLY A 37 3.41 -1.15 -10.61
CA GLY A 37 2.90 -2.25 -11.43
C GLY A 37 2.22 -1.73 -12.70
N ASP A 38 0.96 -2.14 -12.88
CA ASP A 38 0.09 -1.66 -13.98
C ASP A 38 -0.79 -0.48 -13.56
N LYS A 39 -0.40 0.25 -12.51
CA LYS A 39 -1.09 1.44 -11.97
C LYS A 39 -2.55 1.17 -11.58
N PRO A 40 -2.85 0.11 -10.83
CA PRO A 40 -4.23 -0.26 -10.48
C PRO A 40 -4.94 0.82 -9.66
N TYR A 41 -4.20 1.70 -9.01
CA TYR A 41 -4.72 2.73 -8.11
C TYR A 41 -4.82 4.12 -8.75
N ALA A 42 -4.35 4.32 -10.00
CA ALA A 42 -4.32 5.64 -10.63
C ALA A 42 -5.71 6.32 -10.68
N HIS A 43 -6.77 5.53 -10.90
CA HIS A 43 -8.15 6.00 -10.95
C HIS A 43 -8.68 6.55 -9.62
N LEU A 44 -8.00 6.29 -8.49
CA LEU A 44 -8.34 6.81 -7.17
C LEU A 44 -7.85 8.26 -6.95
N PHE A 45 -7.02 8.78 -7.86
CA PHE A 45 -6.39 10.09 -7.77
C PHE A 45 -6.76 11.02 -8.94
N PRO A 46 -8.05 11.19 -9.27
CA PRO A 46 -8.46 12.00 -10.43
C PRO A 46 -8.14 13.48 -10.29
N GLN A 47 -7.87 13.96 -9.08
CA GLN A 47 -7.60 15.35 -8.75
C GLN A 47 -6.11 15.75 -8.87
N VAL A 48 -5.19 14.81 -9.13
CA VAL A 48 -3.78 15.15 -9.35
C VAL A 48 -3.55 15.62 -10.79
N ALA A 49 -2.66 16.59 -10.96
CA ALA A 49 -2.36 17.11 -12.30
C ALA A 49 -1.60 16.08 -13.16
N ARG A 50 -0.80 15.23 -12.53
CA ARG A 50 -0.06 14.16 -13.19
C ARG A 50 0.22 12.99 -12.22
N TYR A 51 -0.07 11.79 -12.67
CA TYR A 51 0.30 10.54 -11.99
C TYR A 51 1.52 9.95 -12.70
N VAL A 52 2.61 9.76 -11.97
CA VAL A 52 3.88 9.20 -12.48
C VAL A 52 4.15 7.90 -11.74
N GLY A 53 4.20 6.79 -12.46
CA GLY A 53 4.49 5.48 -11.90
C GLY A 53 5.94 5.06 -12.17
N ILE A 54 6.63 4.58 -11.15
CA ILE A 54 7.93 3.90 -11.29
C ILE A 54 7.84 2.45 -10.82
N ASP A 55 8.61 1.61 -11.47
CA ASP A 55 8.79 0.21 -11.06
C ASP A 55 10.18 -0.28 -11.46
N LEU A 56 10.58 -1.45 -10.95
CA LEU A 56 11.75 -2.16 -11.43
C LEU A 56 11.46 -2.74 -12.82
N PRO A 57 12.47 -2.82 -13.72
CA PRO A 57 12.28 -3.49 -15.00
C PRO A 57 11.69 -4.89 -14.80
N PRO A 58 10.61 -5.25 -15.52
CA PRO A 58 10.01 -6.55 -15.37
C PRO A 58 10.92 -7.64 -15.95
N PRO A 59 10.76 -8.90 -15.52
CA PRO A 59 11.39 -10.04 -16.18
C PRO A 59 11.01 -10.11 -17.67
N ALA A 60 11.86 -10.74 -18.47
CA ALA A 60 11.61 -10.92 -19.89
C ALA A 60 10.24 -11.57 -20.17
N GLY A 61 9.47 -11.00 -21.08
CA GLY A 61 8.13 -11.49 -21.45
C GLY A 61 6.97 -11.03 -20.54
N VAL A 62 7.24 -10.25 -19.49
CA VAL A 62 6.22 -9.63 -18.65
C VAL A 62 6.02 -8.17 -19.07
N SER A 63 4.78 -7.82 -19.45
CA SER A 63 4.44 -6.43 -19.75
C SER A 63 4.00 -5.72 -18.46
N ARG A 64 4.56 -4.53 -18.24
CA ARG A 64 4.13 -3.58 -17.19
C ARG A 64 4.14 -2.15 -17.75
N HIS A 65 3.42 -1.24 -17.11
CA HIS A 65 3.17 0.10 -17.66
C HIS A 65 3.73 1.22 -16.75
N ALA A 66 4.94 1.04 -16.22
CA ALA A 66 5.64 2.13 -15.54
C ALA A 66 6.00 3.26 -16.51
N ASP A 67 5.95 4.51 -16.06
CA ASP A 67 6.42 5.67 -16.82
C ASP A 67 7.95 5.75 -16.82
N VAL A 68 8.58 5.28 -15.72
CA VAL A 68 10.03 5.28 -15.54
C VAL A 68 10.46 3.97 -14.88
N TRP A 69 11.44 3.28 -15.47
CA TRP A 69 12.05 2.12 -14.84
C TRP A 69 13.15 2.58 -13.89
N ALA A 70 12.91 2.46 -12.58
CA ALA A 70 13.84 2.90 -11.56
C ALA A 70 13.61 2.17 -10.23
N SER A 71 14.65 2.13 -9.40
CA SER A 71 14.56 1.65 -8.03
C SER A 71 14.03 2.73 -7.10
N GLY A 72 13.12 2.37 -6.19
CA GLY A 72 12.68 3.25 -5.10
C GLY A 72 13.79 3.63 -4.12
N LEU A 73 14.91 2.92 -4.12
CA LEU A 73 16.09 3.23 -3.29
C LEU A 73 16.92 4.43 -3.82
N ARG A 74 16.71 4.82 -5.07
CA ARG A 74 17.37 5.97 -5.71
C ARG A 74 16.46 6.51 -6.81
N LEU A 75 15.62 7.48 -6.46
CA LEU A 75 14.64 8.04 -7.37
C LEU A 75 15.29 9.02 -8.37
N PRO A 76 15.03 8.88 -9.70
CA PRO A 76 15.62 9.73 -10.72
C PRO A 76 14.88 11.08 -10.87
N PHE A 77 14.48 11.67 -9.76
CA PHE A 77 13.73 12.92 -9.71
C PHE A 77 14.44 13.94 -8.82
N ALA A 78 14.25 15.22 -9.13
CA ALA A 78 14.77 16.31 -8.33
C ALA A 78 14.08 16.35 -6.95
N THR A 79 14.76 16.95 -5.97
CA THR A 79 14.18 17.24 -4.65
C THR A 79 12.93 18.12 -4.80
N GLN A 80 11.91 17.90 -3.96
CA GLN A 80 10.69 18.70 -3.92
C GLN A 80 9.93 18.78 -5.26
N SER A 81 9.83 17.65 -5.98
CA SER A 81 9.14 17.57 -7.27
C SER A 81 7.67 17.17 -7.14
N PHE A 82 7.31 16.38 -6.11
CA PHE A 82 5.99 15.77 -6.00
C PHE A 82 5.17 16.33 -4.83
N GLN A 83 3.86 16.49 -5.05
CA GLN A 83 2.90 16.84 -4.01
C GLN A 83 2.50 15.63 -3.17
N ALA A 84 2.53 14.44 -3.79
CA ALA A 84 2.23 13.21 -3.09
C ALA A 84 3.14 12.07 -3.56
N VAL A 85 3.36 11.10 -2.68
CA VAL A 85 3.96 9.81 -2.96
C VAL A 85 2.98 8.72 -2.53
N LEU A 86 2.70 7.76 -3.42
CA LEU A 86 2.04 6.50 -3.13
C LEU A 86 3.09 5.39 -3.07
N CYS A 87 3.01 4.53 -2.06
CA CYS A 87 3.83 3.33 -1.92
C CYS A 87 2.91 2.22 -1.37
N ALA A 88 2.31 1.44 -2.29
CA ALA A 88 1.24 0.51 -1.94
C ALA A 88 1.70 -0.94 -2.10
N GLN A 89 1.87 -1.67 -0.99
CA GLN A 89 2.33 -3.07 -0.96
C GLN A 89 3.69 -3.23 -1.67
N VAL A 90 4.66 -2.43 -1.27
CA VAL A 90 6.03 -2.40 -1.82
C VAL A 90 7.07 -2.49 -0.71
N LEU A 91 6.80 -1.87 0.44
CA LEU A 91 7.80 -1.72 1.49
C LEU A 91 8.29 -3.07 2.04
N GLU A 92 7.43 -4.08 2.04
CA GLU A 92 7.75 -5.46 2.43
C GLU A 92 8.76 -6.15 1.52
N HIS A 93 8.85 -5.71 0.26
CA HIS A 93 9.73 -6.24 -0.77
C HIS A 93 11.06 -5.48 -0.90
N VAL A 94 11.27 -4.50 -0.03
CA VAL A 94 12.48 -3.67 -0.03
C VAL A 94 13.38 -4.05 1.13
N SER A 95 14.57 -4.56 0.85
CA SER A 95 15.51 -5.01 1.89
C SER A 95 15.98 -3.89 2.83
N ARG A 96 15.90 -2.62 2.37
CA ARG A 96 16.27 -1.41 3.12
C ARG A 96 15.17 -0.35 3.04
N PRO A 97 14.03 -0.57 3.72
CA PRO A 97 12.86 0.27 3.61
C PRO A 97 13.12 1.73 4.03
N GLU A 98 14.06 1.96 4.95
CA GLU A 98 14.48 3.29 5.37
C GLU A 98 15.04 4.13 4.21
N LEU A 99 15.78 3.51 3.27
CA LEU A 99 16.33 4.23 2.12
C LEU A 99 15.24 4.65 1.13
N LEU A 100 14.24 3.80 0.91
CA LEU A 100 13.08 4.15 0.09
C LEU A 100 12.35 5.35 0.69
N LEU A 101 12.11 5.33 2.01
CA LEU A 101 11.41 6.41 2.69
C LEU A 101 12.21 7.73 2.69
N VAL A 102 13.54 7.68 2.82
CA VAL A 102 14.42 8.86 2.69
C VAL A 102 14.32 9.47 1.28
N GLU A 103 14.31 8.64 0.23
CA GLU A 103 14.13 9.10 -1.14
C GLU A 103 12.73 9.66 -1.39
N ALA A 104 11.69 9.00 -0.87
CA ALA A 104 10.31 9.50 -0.91
C ALA A 104 10.21 10.86 -0.20
N PHE A 105 10.84 11.01 0.95
CA PHE A 105 10.92 12.28 1.67
C PHE A 105 11.63 13.36 0.84
N ARG A 106 12.76 13.04 0.24
CA ARG A 106 13.55 13.99 -0.57
C ARG A 106 12.75 14.54 -1.76
N VAL A 107 11.99 13.70 -2.45
CA VAL A 107 11.25 14.12 -3.65
C VAL A 107 9.92 14.81 -3.32
N LEU A 108 9.40 14.67 -2.10
CA LEU A 108 8.21 15.37 -1.67
C LEU A 108 8.47 16.86 -1.44
N LYS A 109 7.51 17.67 -1.83
CA LYS A 109 7.46 19.10 -1.49
C LYS A 109 7.17 19.29 -0.01
N ASP A 110 7.48 20.47 0.51
CA ASP A 110 6.99 20.89 1.83
C ASP A 110 5.47 20.73 1.88
N GLU A 111 4.95 20.18 2.98
CA GLU A 111 3.54 19.85 3.18
C GLU A 111 3.00 18.76 2.21
N GLY A 112 3.88 18.15 1.40
CA GLY A 112 3.56 16.99 0.58
C GLY A 112 3.30 15.74 1.41
N ARG A 113 2.52 14.81 0.89
CA ARG A 113 2.06 13.61 1.62
C ARG A 113 2.61 12.33 1.06
N ILE A 114 2.93 11.40 1.94
CA ILE A 114 3.08 9.99 1.60
C ILE A 114 1.84 9.22 2.03
N ILE A 115 1.33 8.38 1.12
CA ILE A 115 0.34 7.33 1.41
C ILE A 115 1.06 6.02 1.25
N LEU A 116 1.15 5.25 2.33
CA LEU A 116 1.87 3.98 2.37
C LEU A 116 0.93 2.89 2.86
N THR A 117 0.97 1.72 2.19
CA THR A 117 0.32 0.52 2.72
C THR A 117 1.33 -0.61 2.83
N ALA A 118 1.22 -1.39 3.91
CA ALA A 118 2.08 -2.54 4.14
C ALA A 118 1.32 -3.64 4.90
N PRO A 119 1.66 -4.93 4.68
CA PRO A 119 1.00 -6.04 5.35
C PRO A 119 1.50 -6.22 6.79
N GLN A 120 0.57 -6.60 7.69
CA GLN A 120 0.90 -7.21 8.97
C GLN A 120 0.83 -8.73 8.88
N THR A 121 -0.19 -9.24 8.19
CA THR A 121 -0.44 -10.68 8.08
C THR A 121 -0.65 -11.07 6.62
N TRP A 122 0.35 -11.74 6.06
CA TRP A 122 0.30 -12.31 4.72
C TRP A 122 1.31 -13.46 4.61
N GLY A 123 1.02 -14.46 3.78
CA GLY A 123 1.96 -15.54 3.47
C GLY A 123 3.15 -15.05 2.65
N LEU A 124 4.22 -15.84 2.57
CA LEU A 124 5.36 -15.54 1.69
C LEU A 124 4.91 -15.44 0.24
N HIS A 125 5.40 -14.42 -0.46
CA HIS A 125 5.09 -14.15 -1.86
C HIS A 125 6.22 -13.33 -2.50
N GLU A 126 6.30 -13.34 -3.82
CA GLU A 126 7.35 -12.66 -4.59
C GLU A 126 8.77 -13.03 -4.16
N GLU A 127 8.95 -14.28 -3.68
CA GLU A 127 10.23 -14.81 -3.22
C GLU A 127 11.33 -14.70 -4.28
N PRO A 128 12.59 -14.39 -3.87
CA PRO A 128 13.09 -14.22 -2.51
C PRO A 128 12.99 -12.79 -1.96
N GLN A 129 12.34 -11.85 -2.63
CA GLN A 129 12.25 -10.44 -2.21
C GLN A 129 11.04 -10.18 -1.30
N ASP A 130 10.84 -11.02 -0.28
CA ASP A 130 9.77 -10.85 0.72
C ASP A 130 10.38 -10.79 2.12
N TYR A 131 10.71 -9.58 2.58
CA TYR A 131 11.56 -9.35 3.73
C TYR A 131 10.80 -9.06 5.02
N TYR A 132 9.65 -8.33 4.95
CA TYR A 132 9.05 -7.75 6.15
C TYR A 132 7.53 -7.94 6.24
N ARG A 133 7.07 -7.96 7.50
CA ARG A 133 5.70 -7.72 7.93
C ARG A 133 5.73 -6.61 8.97
N PHE A 134 4.85 -5.64 8.86
CA PHE A 134 4.94 -4.42 9.66
C PHE A 134 3.86 -4.38 10.73
N THR A 135 4.24 -4.05 11.95
CA THR A 135 3.30 -3.61 12.97
C THR A 135 3.01 -2.12 12.80
N ARG A 136 1.92 -1.64 13.42
CA ARG A 136 1.60 -0.21 13.46
C ARG A 136 2.78 0.62 13.98
N TYR A 137 3.41 0.16 15.05
CA TYR A 137 4.53 0.89 15.69
C TYR A 137 5.82 0.80 14.89
N GLY A 138 6.02 -0.31 14.16
CA GLY A 138 7.16 -0.43 13.23
C GLY A 138 7.05 0.57 12.08
N LEU A 139 5.86 0.72 11.48
CA LEU A 139 5.63 1.74 10.44
C LEU A 139 5.78 3.16 10.98
N GLN A 140 5.24 3.43 12.17
CA GLN A 140 5.40 4.73 12.83
C GLN A 140 6.87 5.07 13.02
N TYR A 141 7.62 4.17 13.63
CA TYR A 141 9.06 4.37 13.88
C TYR A 141 9.84 4.64 12.58
N LEU A 142 9.60 3.86 11.53
CA LEU A 142 10.27 4.04 10.24
C LEU A 142 9.95 5.40 9.61
N LEU A 143 8.69 5.80 9.56
CA LEU A 143 8.29 7.08 8.99
C LEU A 143 8.86 8.26 9.78
N GLU A 144 8.75 8.24 11.11
CA GLU A 144 9.28 9.30 11.98
C GLU A 144 10.81 9.39 11.90
N SER A 145 11.52 8.26 11.85
CA SER A 145 12.98 8.22 11.69
C SER A 145 13.48 8.80 10.36
N CYS A 146 12.63 8.78 9.33
CA CYS A 146 12.90 9.40 8.03
C CYS A 146 12.43 10.86 7.93
N GLY A 147 11.92 11.45 9.02
CA GLY A 147 11.55 12.87 9.11
C GLY A 147 10.08 13.19 8.83
N PHE A 148 9.25 12.18 8.57
CA PHE A 148 7.81 12.38 8.37
C PHE A 148 7.07 12.68 9.67
N VAL A 149 6.01 13.48 9.57
CA VAL A 149 5.03 13.68 10.63
C VAL A 149 3.80 12.86 10.34
N ILE A 150 3.41 11.97 11.25
CA ILE A 150 2.28 11.05 11.07
C ILE A 150 0.95 11.80 11.16
N GLU A 151 0.11 11.72 10.13
CA GLU A 151 -1.28 12.15 10.19
C GLU A 151 -2.21 11.03 10.68
N SER A 152 -1.98 9.82 10.20
CA SER A 152 -2.76 8.64 10.63
C SER A 152 -2.06 7.33 10.26
N ILE A 153 -2.24 6.29 11.09
CA ILE A 153 -1.96 4.89 10.75
C ILE A 153 -3.20 4.09 11.14
N GLN A 154 -3.88 3.48 10.17
CA GLN A 154 -5.13 2.77 10.35
C GLN A 154 -4.98 1.32 9.89
N ALA A 155 -5.62 0.40 10.62
CA ALA A 155 -5.70 -1.00 10.26
C ALA A 155 -6.57 -1.18 9.00
N ARG A 156 -6.19 -2.11 8.14
CA ARG A 156 -6.97 -2.55 6.97
C ARG A 156 -7.68 -3.86 7.29
N GLY A 157 -8.92 -3.75 7.75
CA GLY A 157 -9.68 -4.86 8.30
C GLY A 157 -9.20 -5.26 9.70
N GLY A 158 -9.97 -6.10 10.37
CA GLY A 158 -9.67 -6.66 11.68
C GLY A 158 -9.44 -8.16 11.64
N ALA A 159 -9.50 -8.79 12.83
CA ALA A 159 -9.19 -10.20 13.03
C ALA A 159 -10.03 -11.14 12.15
N PHE A 160 -11.33 -10.87 12.00
CA PHE A 160 -12.18 -11.75 11.18
C PHE A 160 -11.80 -11.69 9.71
N ARG A 161 -11.55 -10.51 9.15
CA ARG A 161 -11.07 -10.41 7.76
C ARG A 161 -9.72 -11.07 7.59
N MET A 162 -8.80 -10.88 8.53
CA MET A 162 -7.48 -11.53 8.53
C MET A 162 -7.63 -13.07 8.56
N MET A 163 -8.43 -13.62 9.46
CA MET A 163 -8.68 -15.06 9.56
C MET A 163 -9.32 -15.62 8.29
N GLY A 164 -10.36 -14.95 7.79
CA GLY A 164 -11.06 -15.36 6.57
C GLY A 164 -10.15 -15.36 5.35
N GLN A 165 -9.31 -14.35 5.20
CA GLN A 165 -8.35 -14.25 4.10
C GLN A 165 -7.24 -15.29 4.22
N THR A 166 -6.67 -15.48 5.42
CA THR A 166 -5.63 -16.49 5.66
C THR A 166 -6.12 -17.90 5.34
N PHE A 167 -7.37 -18.22 5.69
CA PHE A 167 -7.98 -19.50 5.32
C PHE A 167 -8.06 -19.67 3.80
N LEU A 168 -8.54 -18.66 3.08
CA LEU A 168 -8.62 -18.71 1.61
C LEU A 168 -7.23 -18.80 0.96
N ASN A 169 -6.25 -18.04 1.46
CA ASN A 169 -4.88 -18.15 0.98
C ASN A 169 -4.35 -19.58 1.15
N THR A 170 -4.53 -20.18 2.32
CA THR A 170 -4.12 -21.57 2.56
C THR A 170 -4.82 -22.55 1.62
N LEU A 171 -6.13 -22.37 1.41
CA LEU A 171 -6.91 -23.22 0.52
C LEU A 171 -6.45 -23.14 -0.94
N TYR A 172 -6.26 -21.91 -1.46
CA TYR A 172 -6.00 -21.69 -2.88
C TYR A 172 -4.52 -21.76 -3.24
N LEU A 173 -3.63 -21.13 -2.46
CA LEU A 173 -2.19 -21.11 -2.75
C LEU A 173 -1.57 -22.49 -2.55
N ARG A 174 -1.89 -23.17 -1.43
CA ARG A 174 -1.38 -24.51 -1.15
C ARG A 174 -1.84 -25.55 -2.17
N ASN A 175 -3.08 -25.46 -2.61
CA ASN A 175 -3.68 -26.44 -3.52
C ASN A 175 -3.59 -26.04 -4.99
N GLN A 176 -2.96 -24.90 -5.31
CA GLN A 176 -2.77 -24.39 -6.68
C GLN A 176 -4.04 -24.47 -7.55
N ILE A 177 -5.19 -24.09 -6.99
CA ILE A 177 -6.48 -24.20 -7.69
C ILE A 177 -6.53 -23.19 -8.85
N PRO A 178 -6.38 -23.62 -10.12
CA PRO A 178 -6.17 -22.69 -11.22
C PRO A 178 -7.44 -22.05 -11.74
N ARG A 179 -8.61 -22.64 -11.44
CA ARG A 179 -9.91 -22.17 -11.95
C ARG A 179 -10.99 -22.22 -10.88
N LEU A 180 -11.72 -21.11 -10.74
CA LEU A 180 -12.88 -21.02 -9.86
C LEU A 180 -14.11 -21.64 -10.55
N THR A 181 -14.50 -22.83 -10.14
CA THR A 181 -15.78 -23.46 -10.54
C THR A 181 -16.95 -22.64 -9.98
N PRO A 182 -18.19 -22.81 -10.51
CA PRO A 182 -19.38 -22.14 -9.96
C PRO A 182 -19.59 -22.42 -8.47
N GLY A 183 -19.33 -23.65 -8.01
CA GLY A 183 -19.41 -24.03 -6.59
C GLY A 183 -18.38 -23.29 -5.72
N LEU A 184 -17.12 -23.20 -6.18
CA LEU A 184 -16.08 -22.44 -5.48
C LEU A 184 -16.37 -20.93 -5.44
N ARG A 185 -16.96 -20.39 -6.52
CA ARG A 185 -17.39 -18.98 -6.52
C ARG A 185 -18.51 -18.72 -5.52
N ALA A 186 -19.47 -19.62 -5.41
CA ALA A 186 -20.55 -19.53 -4.43
C ALA A 186 -20.01 -19.65 -3.00
N PHE A 187 -19.13 -20.61 -2.74
CA PHE A 187 -18.45 -20.76 -1.47
C PHE A 187 -17.67 -19.47 -1.09
N ASN A 188 -16.81 -18.96 -1.96
CA ASN A 188 -16.04 -17.76 -1.70
C ASN A 188 -16.93 -16.54 -1.42
N ARG A 189 -18.03 -16.39 -2.19
CA ARG A 189 -18.99 -15.30 -1.97
C ARG A 189 -19.58 -15.35 -0.57
N THR A 190 -20.03 -16.53 -0.14
CA THR A 190 -20.62 -16.74 1.19
C THR A 190 -19.57 -16.51 2.28
N TRP A 191 -18.39 -17.12 2.14
CA TRP A 191 -17.26 -16.98 3.06
C TRP A 191 -16.85 -15.52 3.24
N ASN A 192 -16.55 -14.84 2.15
CA ASN A 192 -16.13 -13.43 2.16
C ASN A 192 -17.21 -12.51 2.76
N SER A 193 -18.50 -12.78 2.45
CA SER A 193 -19.60 -12.00 3.03
C SER A 193 -19.72 -12.22 4.53
N LEU A 194 -19.58 -13.45 4.99
CA LEU A 194 -19.63 -13.81 6.41
C LEU A 194 -18.50 -13.11 7.17
N PHE A 195 -17.26 -13.27 6.73
CA PHE A 195 -16.11 -12.71 7.44
C PHE A 195 -16.05 -11.18 7.38
N ALA A 196 -16.51 -10.57 6.28
CA ALA A 196 -16.68 -9.12 6.22
C ALA A 196 -17.76 -8.62 7.19
N TYR A 197 -18.88 -9.34 7.31
CA TYR A 197 -19.95 -9.03 8.27
C TYR A 197 -19.47 -9.17 9.72
N LEU A 198 -18.82 -10.28 10.06
CA LEU A 198 -18.28 -10.52 11.40
C LEU A 198 -17.29 -9.44 11.82
N ASP A 199 -16.42 -9.04 10.89
CA ASP A 199 -15.44 -8.00 11.12
C ASP A 199 -16.08 -6.62 11.40
N GLN A 200 -17.15 -6.28 10.69
CA GLN A 200 -17.92 -5.06 10.94
C GLN A 200 -18.70 -5.12 12.27
N ARG A 201 -19.19 -6.29 12.67
CA ARG A 201 -19.98 -6.47 13.88
C ARG A 201 -19.16 -6.51 15.17
N TRP A 202 -17.93 -7.06 15.07
CA TRP A 202 -16.98 -7.19 16.18
C TRP A 202 -15.59 -6.74 15.72
N PRO A 203 -15.36 -5.43 15.61
CA PRO A 203 -14.08 -4.90 15.14
C PRO A 203 -12.97 -5.19 16.16
N TRP A 204 -11.87 -5.79 15.66
CA TRP A 204 -10.66 -6.06 16.43
C TRP A 204 -9.45 -5.80 15.56
N GLU A 205 -8.87 -4.61 15.69
CA GLU A 205 -7.84 -4.09 14.77
C GLU A 205 -6.40 -4.42 15.20
N LYS A 206 -6.20 -5.12 16.33
CA LYS A 206 -4.86 -5.54 16.75
C LYS A 206 -4.31 -6.66 15.88
N ASP A 207 -5.19 -7.51 15.35
CA ASP A 207 -4.90 -8.53 14.37
C ASP A 207 -5.55 -8.11 13.05
N THR A 208 -4.74 -7.72 12.07
CA THR A 208 -5.21 -7.13 10.81
C THR A 208 -4.45 -7.66 9.61
N LEU A 209 -5.00 -7.50 8.42
CA LEU A 209 -4.30 -7.79 7.16
C LEU A 209 -3.09 -6.85 6.96
N GLY A 210 -3.19 -5.60 7.38
CA GLY A 210 -2.12 -4.63 7.26
C GLY A 210 -2.57 -3.23 7.65
N TYR A 211 -1.78 -2.25 7.28
CA TYR A 211 -2.02 -0.85 7.61
C TYR A 211 -2.01 0.04 6.38
N VAL A 212 -2.72 1.16 6.48
CA VAL A 212 -2.53 2.34 5.65
C VAL A 212 -2.01 3.46 6.54
N ALA A 213 -0.88 4.03 6.15
CA ALA A 213 -0.27 5.18 6.81
C ALA A 213 -0.35 6.41 5.90
N CYS A 214 -0.75 7.55 6.47
CA CYS A 214 -0.65 8.86 5.84
C CYS A 214 0.28 9.71 6.71
N ALA A 215 1.28 10.29 6.10
CA ALA A 215 2.23 11.16 6.77
C ALA A 215 2.62 12.33 5.86
N VAL A 216 3.09 13.42 6.46
CA VAL A 216 3.46 14.65 5.74
C VAL A 216 4.95 14.95 5.86
N HIS A 217 5.50 15.52 4.80
CA HIS A 217 6.76 16.22 4.84
C HIS A 217 6.54 17.54 5.60
N PRO A 218 7.10 17.74 6.79
CA PRO A 218 6.90 18.97 7.55
C PRO A 218 7.46 20.18 6.78
N ARG A 219 6.80 21.31 6.90
CA ARG A 219 7.30 22.57 6.37
C ARG A 219 8.62 22.93 7.02
N LYS A 220 9.64 23.22 6.22
CA LYS A 220 10.87 23.79 6.77
C LYS A 220 10.55 25.15 7.39
N THR A 221 10.55 25.22 8.71
CA THR A 221 10.58 26.53 9.39
C THR A 221 11.89 27.21 9.02
N SER A 222 11.82 28.28 8.24
CA SER A 222 12.97 29.15 8.06
C SER A 222 13.36 29.63 9.48
N ARG A 223 14.49 29.15 10.03
CA ARG A 223 15.08 29.81 11.17
C ARG A 223 15.33 31.24 10.69
N ARG A 224 14.47 32.18 11.08
CA ARG A 224 14.83 33.59 11.05
C ARG A 224 16.08 33.67 11.91
N GLY A 225 17.19 34.03 11.27
CA GLY A 225 18.42 34.30 11.96
C GLY A 225 18.12 35.35 13.05
N GLY A 226 18.25 34.92 14.30
CA GLY A 226 18.39 35.82 15.39
C GLY A 226 19.85 36.26 15.41
N GLU A 227 20.05 37.51 15.23
CA GLU A 227 21.28 38.25 15.48
C GLU A 227 21.73 38.07 16.91
#